data_195cbae1817274235d59669b439215d5
#
_entry.id   195cbae1817274235d59669b439215d5
#
_cell.length_a   1.000
_cell.length_b   1.000
_cell.length_c   1.000
_cell.angle_alpha   90.00
_cell.angle_beta   90.00
_cell.angle_gamma   90.00
#
_symmetry.space_group_name_H-M   'P 1'
#
loop_
_entity.id
_entity.type
_entity.pdbx_description
1 polymer ?
#
loop_
_entity_poly.entity_id
_entity_poly.type
_entity_poly.pdbx_seq_one_letter_code
_entity_poly.pdbx_strand_id
1 'polypeptide(L)'
;MNEPPRFNFFRLVTRNLKNPSYRNIAMIVTFAIIAATLFSAQYLISGAQHGLDQGTAWMGADIIVVPEDYTAEGENSMLTGSPSMFFFNDSGFEQISRIPGVSRASPQILIATLAGQSCCSGFVQLIAVDPEHDFTLESWLEAHPGVMMGKDDIIVGSKIDGETGSDLKFYGHMFHVAGKLDPTGMMGVDMAVFTRIEDVYAMADDSGVKAVKALVIPKGMVSSVLVRVEPGVSPYEAGGEIRKRIPGTRTITPNSLLATVTLHLAGITRLLFGSVGAVMLLSVPLIGLMSAMVAHELKREIALLGALGVTKVFILQLLLAESFTSSVIGSLLGIGSAAVILISFQDFIAFSLKIPFSIAPPLTLIAAAGSTLLFCLVISGIALLYPTIRIVRSEAYRNIRDIETV
;
A
#
# COMPACT_ATOMS: atom_id res chain seq x y z
N MET A 1 -59.21 -20.96 -21.31
CA MET A 1 -58.70 -20.80 -19.93
C MET A 1 -57.30 -20.22 -20.06
N ASN A 2 -57.17 -18.91 -19.88
CA ASN A 2 -55.86 -18.26 -19.92
C ASN A 2 -55.15 -18.52 -18.59
N GLU A 3 -53.94 -19.11 -18.63
CA GLU A 3 -53.08 -19.23 -17.47
C GLU A 3 -52.90 -17.82 -16.84
N PRO A 4 -52.97 -17.71 -15.51
CA PRO A 4 -52.70 -16.41 -14.85
C PRO A 4 -51.26 -16.01 -15.13
N PRO A 5 -50.98 -14.72 -15.35
CA PRO A 5 -49.62 -14.24 -15.64
C PRO A 5 -48.71 -14.64 -14.51
N ARG A 6 -47.75 -15.54 -14.78
CA ARG A 6 -46.68 -15.89 -13.85
C ARG A 6 -45.92 -14.60 -13.57
N PHE A 7 -46.10 -14.03 -12.38
CA PHE A 7 -45.36 -12.90 -11.89
C PHE A 7 -43.86 -13.29 -11.84
N ASN A 8 -43.11 -12.84 -12.84
CA ASN A 8 -41.67 -13.15 -12.93
C ASN A 8 -40.95 -12.22 -11.97
N PHE A 9 -40.59 -12.73 -10.79
CA PHE A 9 -39.89 -12.03 -9.69
C PHE A 9 -38.73 -11.19 -10.21
N PHE A 10 -37.88 -11.77 -11.07
CA PHE A 10 -36.76 -11.08 -11.71
C PHE A 10 -37.19 -9.88 -12.59
N ARG A 11 -38.33 -9.95 -13.23
CA ARG A 11 -38.83 -8.84 -14.05
C ARG A 11 -39.30 -7.64 -13.22
N LEU A 12 -39.81 -7.89 -12.02
CA LEU A 12 -40.20 -6.83 -11.08
C LEU A 12 -38.94 -6.14 -10.49
N VAL A 13 -37.93 -6.90 -10.08
CA VAL A 13 -36.67 -6.35 -9.56
C VAL A 13 -35.94 -5.52 -10.63
N THR A 14 -35.86 -6.00 -11.88
CA THR A 14 -35.23 -5.26 -12.99
C THR A 14 -36.03 -4.03 -13.43
N ARG A 15 -37.34 -4.04 -13.29
CA ARG A 15 -38.19 -2.87 -13.61
C ARG A 15 -38.03 -1.75 -12.57
N ASN A 16 -37.87 -2.09 -11.28
CA ASN A 16 -37.59 -1.12 -10.22
C ASN A 16 -36.18 -0.52 -10.34
N LEU A 17 -35.22 -1.28 -10.89
CA LEU A 17 -33.88 -0.79 -11.18
C LEU A 17 -33.82 0.14 -12.41
N LYS A 18 -34.71 -0.05 -13.41
CA LYS A 18 -34.79 0.80 -14.61
C LYS A 18 -35.42 2.19 -14.38
N ASN A 19 -36.22 2.34 -13.35
CA ASN A 19 -36.70 3.64 -12.87
C ASN A 19 -36.19 3.86 -11.45
N PRO A 20 -34.90 4.29 -11.28
CA PRO A 20 -34.30 4.43 -9.98
C PRO A 20 -35.03 5.53 -9.20
N SER A 21 -35.80 5.13 -8.20
CA SER A 21 -36.26 6.06 -7.17
C SER A 21 -35.03 6.67 -6.54
N TYR A 22 -35.05 7.97 -6.21
CA TYR A 22 -33.94 8.65 -5.50
C TYR A 22 -33.44 7.85 -4.28
N ARG A 23 -34.32 7.07 -3.70
CA ARG A 23 -34.09 6.13 -2.60
C ARG A 23 -33.11 5.01 -2.96
N ASN A 24 -33.27 4.35 -4.10
CA ASN A 24 -32.40 3.29 -4.57
C ASN A 24 -31.02 3.84 -4.90
N ILE A 25 -30.94 5.04 -5.46
CA ILE A 25 -29.69 5.75 -5.69
C ILE A 25 -28.97 6.00 -4.35
N ALA A 26 -29.70 6.50 -3.34
CA ALA A 26 -29.12 6.76 -2.03
C ALA A 26 -28.60 5.48 -1.34
N MET A 27 -29.32 4.35 -1.46
CA MET A 27 -28.83 3.05 -0.98
C MET A 27 -27.58 2.60 -1.73
N ILE A 28 -27.53 2.68 -3.04
CA ILE A 28 -26.37 2.35 -3.87
C ILE A 28 -25.18 3.21 -3.48
N VAL A 29 -25.35 4.53 -3.32
CA VAL A 29 -24.28 5.45 -2.89
C VAL A 29 -23.78 5.11 -1.50
N THR A 30 -24.66 4.78 -0.57
CA THR A 30 -24.27 4.38 0.79
C THR A 30 -23.40 3.11 0.76
N PHE A 31 -23.84 2.07 0.04
CA PHE A 31 -23.04 0.85 -0.11
C PHE A 31 -21.73 1.09 -0.86
N ALA A 32 -21.73 2.01 -1.84
CA ALA A 32 -20.50 2.39 -2.55
C ALA A 32 -19.49 3.04 -1.61
N ILE A 33 -19.91 3.95 -0.72
CA ILE A 33 -19.04 4.59 0.26
C ILE A 33 -18.47 3.55 1.26
N ILE A 34 -19.34 2.66 1.78
CA ILE A 34 -18.89 1.61 2.69
C ILE A 34 -17.86 0.71 2.02
N ALA A 35 -18.17 0.24 0.81
CA ALA A 35 -17.30 -0.66 0.06
C ALA A 35 -15.98 0.01 -0.33
N ALA A 36 -16.03 1.28 -0.77
CA ALA A 36 -14.84 2.05 -1.09
C ALA A 36 -13.93 2.20 0.14
N THR A 37 -14.49 2.56 1.30
CA THR A 37 -13.72 2.74 2.54
C THR A 37 -13.08 1.43 3.00
N LEU A 38 -13.84 0.34 3.02
CA LEU A 38 -13.37 -0.96 3.47
C LEU A 38 -12.31 -1.55 2.51
N PHE A 39 -12.55 -1.47 1.22
CA PHE A 39 -11.60 -1.92 0.21
C PHE A 39 -10.31 -1.09 0.24
N SER A 40 -10.41 0.24 0.38
CA SER A 40 -9.25 1.13 0.50
C SER A 40 -8.38 0.77 1.70
N ALA A 41 -8.99 0.50 2.86
CA ALA A 41 -8.25 0.09 4.04
C ALA A 41 -7.50 -1.24 3.82
N GLN A 42 -8.17 -2.23 3.24
CA GLN A 42 -7.53 -3.53 2.95
C GLN A 42 -6.42 -3.40 1.89
N TYR A 43 -6.63 -2.59 0.84
CA TYR A 43 -5.63 -2.34 -0.20
C TYR A 43 -4.36 -1.70 0.37
N LEU A 44 -4.52 -0.65 1.19
CA LEU A 44 -3.38 0.04 1.79
C LEU A 44 -2.60 -0.85 2.76
N ILE A 45 -3.29 -1.62 3.59
CA ILE A 45 -2.65 -2.54 4.55
C ILE A 45 -1.90 -3.66 3.80
N SER A 46 -2.55 -4.30 2.83
CA SER A 46 -1.93 -5.40 2.08
C SER A 46 -0.79 -4.92 1.19
N GLY A 47 -0.91 -3.73 0.58
CA GLY A 47 0.15 -3.12 -0.22
C GLY A 47 1.37 -2.74 0.61
N ALA A 48 1.17 -2.21 1.83
CA ALA A 48 2.26 -1.89 2.74
C ALA A 48 2.96 -3.17 3.26
N GLN A 49 2.22 -4.21 3.61
CA GLN A 49 2.79 -5.49 4.02
C GLN A 49 3.61 -6.13 2.88
N HIS A 50 3.05 -6.15 1.68
CA HIS A 50 3.74 -6.73 0.53
C HIS A 50 5.00 -5.94 0.15
N GLY A 51 4.95 -4.59 0.19
CA GLY A 51 6.12 -3.74 -0.02
C GLY A 51 7.21 -3.98 1.01
N LEU A 52 6.82 -4.22 2.26
CA LEU A 52 7.75 -4.53 3.34
C LEU A 52 8.43 -5.89 3.15
N ASP A 53 7.64 -6.92 2.80
CA ASP A 53 8.16 -8.27 2.56
C ASP A 53 9.13 -8.30 1.36
N GLN A 54 8.78 -7.62 0.27
CA GLN A 54 9.66 -7.51 -0.90
C GLN A 54 10.93 -6.73 -0.58
N GLY A 55 10.80 -5.61 0.11
CA GLY A 55 11.92 -4.74 0.44
C GLY A 55 12.96 -5.42 1.32
N THR A 56 12.51 -6.18 2.31
CA THR A 56 13.44 -6.94 3.18
C THR A 56 14.14 -8.07 2.43
N ALA A 57 13.43 -8.76 1.55
CA ALA A 57 14.03 -9.81 0.72
C ALA A 57 15.09 -9.25 -0.24
N TRP A 58 14.87 -8.03 -0.77
CA TRP A 58 15.81 -7.39 -1.71
C TRP A 58 17.08 -6.88 -1.03
N MET A 59 16.99 -6.39 0.21
CA MET A 59 18.13 -5.76 0.89
C MET A 59 19.34 -6.67 1.06
N GLY A 60 19.12 -7.98 1.22
CA GLY A 60 20.17 -9.00 1.32
C GLY A 60 21.19 -8.80 2.46
N ALA A 61 21.04 -7.75 3.25
CA ALA A 61 21.90 -7.40 4.38
C ALA A 61 21.20 -7.75 5.70
N ASP A 62 21.97 -8.33 6.63
CA ASP A 62 21.47 -8.66 7.97
C ASP A 62 21.71 -7.51 8.96
N ILE A 63 22.67 -6.64 8.67
CA ILE A 63 23.03 -5.48 9.50
C ILE A 63 23.42 -4.32 8.57
N ILE A 64 22.97 -3.11 8.91
CA ILE A 64 23.43 -1.86 8.31
C ILE A 64 24.20 -1.10 9.38
N VAL A 65 25.46 -0.79 9.12
CA VAL A 65 26.30 0.01 10.00
C VAL A 65 26.29 1.45 9.51
N VAL A 66 25.97 2.38 10.39
CA VAL A 66 25.88 3.82 10.13
C VAL A 66 26.56 4.60 11.26
N PRO A 67 26.88 5.90 11.10
CA PRO A 67 27.38 6.73 12.18
C PRO A 67 26.38 6.78 13.35
N GLU A 68 26.90 6.96 14.58
CA GLU A 68 26.07 7.07 15.79
C GLU A 68 25.13 8.28 15.74
N ASP A 69 25.57 9.38 15.11
CA ASP A 69 24.79 10.61 14.92
C ASP A 69 23.65 10.46 13.89
N TYR A 70 23.55 9.29 13.24
CA TYR A 70 22.51 9.03 12.28
C TYR A 70 21.15 8.92 12.97
N THR A 71 20.28 9.87 12.67
CA THR A 71 18.98 10.02 13.34
C THR A 71 17.92 9.06 12.82
N ALA A 72 16.84 8.87 13.59
CA ALA A 72 15.66 8.10 13.15
C ALA A 72 15.02 8.64 11.85
N GLU A 73 15.20 9.93 11.55
CA GLU A 73 14.79 10.50 10.27
C GLU A 73 15.63 9.97 9.11
N GLY A 74 16.91 9.71 9.34
CA GLY A 74 17.78 9.05 8.37
C GLY A 74 17.42 7.57 8.15
N GLU A 75 17.05 6.83 9.19
CA GLU A 75 16.56 5.44 9.04
C GLU A 75 15.32 5.37 8.15
N ASN A 76 14.39 6.30 8.35
CA ASN A 76 13.24 6.43 7.46
C ASN A 76 13.62 6.82 6.03
N SER A 77 14.70 7.57 5.86
CA SER A 77 15.19 7.98 4.54
C SER A 77 15.54 6.79 3.65
N MET A 78 16.22 5.77 4.18
CA MET A 78 16.53 4.55 3.42
C MET A 78 15.28 3.80 2.96
N LEU A 79 14.22 3.80 3.76
CA LEU A 79 12.96 3.14 3.44
C LEU A 79 12.07 3.97 2.50
N THR A 80 12.10 5.29 2.65
CA THR A 80 11.15 6.21 2.01
C THR A 80 11.70 6.87 0.75
N GLY A 81 13.00 6.69 0.44
CA GLY A 81 13.66 7.31 -0.69
C GLY A 81 13.93 8.81 -0.51
N SER A 82 13.84 9.32 0.73
CA SER A 82 14.27 10.70 1.01
C SER A 82 15.80 10.77 0.94
N PRO A 83 16.40 11.58 0.05
CA PRO A 83 17.85 11.59 -0.10
C PRO A 83 18.56 12.04 1.17
N SER A 84 19.59 11.32 1.54
CA SER A 84 20.44 11.61 2.69
C SER A 84 21.92 11.63 2.28
N MET A 85 22.73 12.42 2.96
CA MET A 85 24.17 12.50 2.73
C MET A 85 24.87 12.66 4.09
N PHE A 86 25.66 11.67 4.47
CA PHE A 86 26.44 11.64 5.69
C PHE A 86 27.65 10.73 5.47
N PHE A 87 28.69 10.90 6.26
CA PHE A 87 29.93 10.17 6.08
C PHE A 87 30.57 9.80 7.42
N PHE A 88 31.23 8.63 7.48
CA PHE A 88 32.12 8.23 8.55
C PHE A 88 33.36 7.53 7.99
N ASN A 89 34.38 7.29 8.83
CA ASN A 89 35.67 6.81 8.37
C ASN A 89 35.58 5.38 7.79
N ASP A 90 36.10 5.20 6.57
CA ASP A 90 36.17 3.92 5.84
C ASP A 90 37.03 2.85 6.53
N SER A 91 37.98 3.25 7.40
CA SER A 91 38.77 2.27 8.17
C SER A 91 37.92 1.27 8.96
N GLY A 92 36.64 1.60 9.18
CA GLY A 92 35.62 0.71 9.72
C GLY A 92 35.26 -0.47 8.80
N PHE A 93 35.25 -0.30 7.50
CA PHE A 93 34.90 -1.35 6.55
C PHE A 93 35.83 -2.56 6.63
N GLU A 94 37.17 -2.34 6.55
CA GLU A 94 38.14 -3.42 6.67
C GLU A 94 38.09 -4.13 8.04
N GLN A 95 37.81 -3.38 9.12
CA GLN A 95 37.66 -3.95 10.44
C GLN A 95 36.38 -4.79 10.55
N ILE A 96 35.26 -4.33 9.99
CA ILE A 96 33.98 -5.06 9.97
C ILE A 96 34.17 -6.39 9.24
N SER A 97 34.78 -6.39 8.07
CA SER A 97 34.99 -7.59 7.25
C SER A 97 35.82 -8.68 7.97
N ARG A 98 36.59 -8.31 9.02
CA ARG A 98 37.42 -9.24 9.82
C ARG A 98 36.75 -9.68 11.13
N ILE A 99 35.52 -9.25 11.40
CA ILE A 99 34.79 -9.65 12.61
C ILE A 99 34.29 -11.09 12.46
N PRO A 100 34.55 -11.97 13.44
CA PRO A 100 34.02 -13.33 13.43
C PRO A 100 32.47 -13.32 13.30
N GLY A 101 31.94 -14.13 12.40
CA GLY A 101 30.51 -14.19 12.11
C GLY A 101 30.00 -13.23 11.01
N VAL A 102 30.90 -12.38 10.48
CA VAL A 102 30.62 -11.60 9.27
C VAL A 102 31.03 -12.39 8.05
N SER A 103 30.10 -12.67 7.15
CA SER A 103 30.40 -13.39 5.90
C SER A 103 30.80 -12.43 4.77
N ARG A 104 30.10 -11.31 4.63
CA ARG A 104 30.38 -10.27 3.62
C ARG A 104 30.08 -8.89 4.20
N ALA A 105 30.80 -7.89 3.74
CA ALA A 105 30.53 -6.49 4.00
C ALA A 105 30.62 -5.69 2.70
N SER A 106 29.76 -4.71 2.52
CA SER A 106 29.69 -3.84 1.33
C SER A 106 29.62 -2.38 1.76
N PRO A 107 30.66 -1.57 1.46
CA PRO A 107 30.64 -0.15 1.73
C PRO A 107 29.75 0.58 0.73
N GLN A 108 29.03 1.60 1.20
CA GLN A 108 28.17 2.44 0.35
C GLN A 108 28.40 3.92 0.64
N ILE A 109 28.37 4.75 -0.41
CA ILE A 109 28.36 6.21 -0.29
C ILE A 109 27.00 6.70 -0.77
N LEU A 110 26.29 7.41 0.11
CA LEU A 110 24.96 7.98 -0.16
C LEU A 110 25.11 9.47 -0.50
N ILE A 111 24.58 9.88 -1.66
CA ILE A 111 24.67 11.25 -2.14
C ILE A 111 23.25 11.72 -2.51
N ALA A 112 22.82 12.80 -1.90
CA ALA A 112 21.57 13.46 -2.24
C ALA A 112 21.74 14.30 -3.52
N THR A 113 20.90 14.10 -4.52
CA THR A 113 20.89 14.96 -5.70
C THR A 113 20.09 16.22 -5.46
N LEU A 114 20.38 17.25 -6.27
CA LEU A 114 19.57 18.47 -6.27
C LEU A 114 18.25 18.23 -6.98
N ALA A 115 17.16 18.80 -6.48
CA ALA A 115 15.86 18.78 -7.15
C ALA A 115 15.93 19.47 -8.52
N GLY A 116 15.16 18.96 -9.51
CA GLY A 116 15.03 19.58 -10.80
C GLY A 116 16.10 19.18 -11.84
N GLN A 117 16.74 18.02 -11.65
CA GLN A 117 17.54 17.40 -12.71
C GLN A 117 16.64 16.93 -13.85
N SER A 118 17.16 16.95 -15.07
CA SER A 118 16.38 16.61 -16.29
C SER A 118 15.80 15.20 -16.33
N CYS A 119 16.27 14.32 -15.45
CA CYS A 119 15.81 12.94 -15.35
C CYS A 119 14.68 12.73 -14.33
N CYS A 120 14.39 13.71 -13.46
CA CYS A 120 13.57 13.42 -12.29
C CYS A 120 12.83 14.67 -11.81
N SER A 121 11.54 14.53 -11.55
CA SER A 121 10.70 15.60 -10.99
C SER A 121 10.97 15.89 -9.51
N GLY A 122 11.87 15.13 -8.87
CA GLY A 122 12.19 15.23 -7.44
C GLY A 122 13.66 14.96 -7.12
N PHE A 123 13.95 14.83 -5.84
CA PHE A 123 15.26 14.41 -5.34
C PHE A 123 15.48 12.91 -5.62
N VAL A 124 16.69 12.56 -6.03
CA VAL A 124 17.12 11.18 -6.27
C VAL A 124 18.27 10.87 -5.34
N GLN A 125 18.30 9.67 -4.77
CA GLN A 125 19.42 9.16 -4.00
C GLN A 125 20.40 8.49 -4.95
N LEU A 126 21.65 9.00 -5.04
CA LEU A 126 22.73 8.21 -5.62
C LEU A 126 23.33 7.31 -4.52
N ILE A 127 23.49 6.05 -4.86
CA ILE A 127 24.11 5.03 -4.00
C ILE A 127 25.34 4.52 -4.74
N ALA A 128 26.50 4.91 -4.27
CA ALA A 128 27.74 4.39 -4.82
C ALA A 128 28.13 3.11 -4.08
N VAL A 129 28.40 2.08 -4.84
CA VAL A 129 28.78 0.74 -4.38
C VAL A 129 30.16 0.36 -4.89
N ASP A 130 30.81 -0.55 -4.18
CA ASP A 130 32.00 -1.21 -4.67
C ASP A 130 31.59 -2.52 -5.37
N PRO A 131 31.70 -2.64 -6.70
CA PRO A 131 31.24 -3.83 -7.42
C PRO A 131 31.87 -5.15 -6.97
N GLU A 132 33.08 -5.10 -6.40
CA GLU A 132 33.78 -6.32 -5.93
C GLU A 132 33.21 -6.83 -4.61
N HIS A 133 32.68 -5.96 -3.77
CA HIS A 133 32.16 -6.28 -2.45
C HIS A 133 30.64 -6.21 -2.35
N ASP A 134 29.99 -5.56 -3.33
CA ASP A 134 28.55 -5.40 -3.29
C ASP A 134 27.80 -6.73 -3.50
N PHE A 135 26.80 -6.92 -2.69
CA PHE A 135 25.91 -8.07 -2.77
C PHE A 135 24.41 -7.64 -2.91
N THR A 136 24.16 -6.35 -2.94
CA THR A 136 22.79 -5.84 -3.01
C THR A 136 22.23 -5.91 -4.43
N LEU A 137 23.08 -5.65 -5.43
CA LEU A 137 22.73 -5.76 -6.85
C LEU A 137 23.00 -7.16 -7.42
N GLU A 138 23.72 -8.03 -6.66
CA GLU A 138 24.19 -9.34 -7.14
C GLU A 138 23.07 -10.19 -7.72
N SER A 139 21.98 -10.39 -6.98
CA SER A 139 20.85 -11.22 -7.43
C SER A 139 20.15 -10.65 -8.68
N TRP A 140 20.10 -9.32 -8.81
CA TRP A 140 19.54 -8.69 -10.00
C TRP A 140 20.48 -8.81 -11.20
N LEU A 141 21.79 -8.61 -10.99
CA LEU A 141 22.80 -8.76 -12.04
C LEU A 141 22.89 -10.21 -12.53
N GLU A 142 22.75 -11.20 -11.63
CA GLU A 142 22.69 -12.62 -12.01
C GLU A 142 21.47 -12.93 -12.89
N ALA A 143 20.33 -12.29 -12.62
CA ALA A 143 19.12 -12.42 -13.45
C ALA A 143 19.25 -11.70 -14.82
N HIS A 144 20.20 -10.75 -14.94
CA HIS A 144 20.41 -9.93 -16.13
C HIS A 144 21.88 -10.03 -16.61
N PRO A 145 22.35 -11.19 -17.08
CA PRO A 145 23.77 -11.47 -17.36
C PRO A 145 24.38 -10.60 -18.47
N GLY A 146 23.58 -9.80 -19.17
CA GLY A 146 24.05 -8.84 -20.17
C GLY A 146 24.37 -7.45 -19.60
N VAL A 147 24.07 -7.20 -18.32
CA VAL A 147 24.31 -5.90 -17.69
C VAL A 147 25.61 -5.97 -16.88
N MET A 148 26.53 -5.08 -17.17
CA MET A 148 27.78 -4.91 -16.41
C MET A 148 27.87 -3.45 -15.99
N MET A 149 28.37 -3.21 -14.77
CA MET A 149 28.62 -1.87 -14.26
C MET A 149 30.05 -1.46 -14.58
N GLY A 150 30.25 -0.91 -15.77
CA GLY A 150 31.53 -0.37 -16.23
C GLY A 150 31.83 1.02 -15.66
N LYS A 151 32.86 1.67 -16.20
CA LYS A 151 33.17 3.05 -15.85
C LYS A 151 32.08 3.99 -16.35
N ASP A 152 31.66 4.92 -15.50
CA ASP A 152 30.57 5.89 -15.74
C ASP A 152 29.20 5.25 -16.08
N ASP A 153 29.04 3.95 -15.78
CA ASP A 153 27.76 3.25 -15.88
C ASP A 153 26.94 3.39 -14.60
N ILE A 154 25.63 3.48 -14.78
CA ILE A 154 24.65 3.49 -13.69
C ILE A 154 23.55 2.46 -13.91
N ILE A 155 23.05 1.93 -12.80
CA ILE A 155 21.81 1.17 -12.76
C ILE A 155 20.76 2.04 -12.07
N VAL A 156 19.63 2.27 -12.76
CA VAL A 156 18.57 3.14 -12.25
C VAL A 156 17.45 2.31 -11.61
N GLY A 157 16.86 2.84 -10.53
CA GLY A 157 15.69 2.24 -9.90
C GLY A 157 14.46 2.28 -10.81
N SER A 158 13.48 1.43 -10.51
CA SER A 158 12.29 1.23 -11.34
C SER A 158 11.47 2.50 -11.61
N LYS A 159 11.53 3.49 -10.69
CA LYS A 159 10.78 4.76 -10.77
C LYS A 159 11.60 5.94 -11.28
N ILE A 160 12.85 5.73 -11.68
CA ILE A 160 13.67 6.77 -12.30
C ILE A 160 13.34 6.86 -13.79
N ASP A 161 13.19 8.10 -14.28
CA ASP A 161 12.99 8.38 -15.69
C ASP A 161 14.33 8.24 -16.44
N GLY A 162 14.68 7.01 -16.79
CA GLY A 162 15.87 6.64 -17.53
C GLY A 162 15.64 5.30 -18.19
N GLU A 163 15.84 5.23 -19.51
CA GLU A 163 15.80 3.97 -20.25
C GLU A 163 17.22 3.42 -20.39
N THR A 164 17.35 2.11 -20.45
CA THR A 164 18.64 1.46 -20.73
C THR A 164 19.21 1.96 -22.06
N GLY A 165 20.46 2.39 -22.04
CA GLY A 165 21.14 3.00 -23.18
C GLY A 165 21.03 4.51 -23.27
N SER A 166 20.29 5.18 -22.37
CA SER A 166 20.24 6.64 -22.28
C SER A 166 21.35 7.20 -21.39
N ASP A 167 21.62 8.50 -21.52
CA ASP A 167 22.58 9.20 -20.68
C ASP A 167 21.88 10.10 -19.67
N LEU A 168 22.30 10.05 -18.41
CA LEU A 168 21.83 10.92 -17.35
C LEU A 168 22.99 11.76 -16.79
N LYS A 169 22.67 13.00 -16.40
CA LYS A 169 23.66 13.95 -15.90
C LYS A 169 23.45 14.27 -14.42
N PHE A 170 24.45 13.96 -13.59
CA PHE A 170 24.46 14.30 -12.16
C PHE A 170 25.69 15.16 -11.83
N TYR A 171 25.50 16.26 -11.14
CA TYR A 171 26.55 17.20 -10.75
C TYR A 171 27.53 17.59 -11.88
N GLY A 172 27.01 17.69 -13.11
CA GLY A 172 27.80 18.04 -14.29
C GLY A 172 28.52 16.87 -14.96
N HIS A 173 28.56 15.70 -14.35
CA HIS A 173 29.13 14.46 -14.87
C HIS A 173 28.06 13.65 -15.63
N MET A 174 28.44 13.02 -16.74
CA MET A 174 27.56 12.21 -17.57
C MET A 174 27.72 10.75 -17.21
N PHE A 175 26.61 10.07 -17.03
CA PHE A 175 26.53 8.63 -16.76
C PHE A 175 25.70 7.95 -17.83
N HIS A 176 26.07 6.72 -18.17
CA HIS A 176 25.33 5.87 -19.09
C HIS A 176 24.44 4.88 -18.33
N VAL A 177 23.16 4.78 -18.67
CA VAL A 177 22.23 3.85 -18.04
C VAL A 177 22.44 2.44 -18.58
N ALA A 178 23.18 1.62 -17.86
CA ALA A 178 23.46 0.22 -18.20
C ALA A 178 22.26 -0.69 -17.96
N GLY A 179 21.39 -0.36 -16.99
CA GLY A 179 20.23 -1.16 -16.69
C GLY A 179 19.21 -0.43 -15.79
N LYS A 180 18.00 -0.98 -15.74
CA LYS A 180 16.90 -0.49 -14.92
C LYS A 180 16.38 -1.62 -14.03
N LEU A 181 16.34 -1.39 -12.73
CA LEU A 181 15.85 -2.38 -11.76
C LEU A 181 14.36 -2.66 -11.93
N ASP A 182 13.98 -3.89 -11.63
CA ASP A 182 12.58 -4.24 -11.43
C ASP A 182 12.02 -3.57 -10.16
N PRO A 183 10.70 -3.36 -10.06
CA PRO A 183 10.10 -2.79 -8.87
C PRO A 183 10.39 -3.63 -7.62
N THR A 184 11.07 -3.03 -6.64
CA THR A 184 11.48 -3.71 -5.40
C THR A 184 10.46 -3.53 -4.26
N GLY A 185 9.52 -2.58 -4.41
CA GLY A 185 8.60 -2.17 -3.36
C GLY A 185 9.24 -1.26 -2.29
N MET A 186 10.54 -1.04 -2.35
CA MET A 186 11.24 -0.08 -1.51
C MET A 186 11.47 1.23 -2.26
N MET A 187 10.82 2.30 -1.81
CA MET A 187 11.00 3.63 -2.42
C MET A 187 12.47 4.07 -2.44
N GLY A 188 13.22 3.75 -1.38
CA GLY A 188 14.65 4.07 -1.27
C GLY A 188 15.52 3.43 -2.34
N VAL A 189 15.09 2.32 -2.91
CA VAL A 189 15.76 1.59 -4.00
C VAL A 189 15.13 1.96 -5.35
N ASP A 190 13.80 1.98 -5.43
CA ASP A 190 13.07 2.26 -6.65
C ASP A 190 13.30 3.68 -7.17
N MET A 191 13.63 4.64 -6.28
CA MET A 191 14.01 6.01 -6.59
C MET A 191 15.53 6.27 -6.44
N ALA A 192 16.35 5.24 -6.38
CA ALA A 192 17.79 5.37 -6.31
C ALA A 192 18.46 5.18 -7.68
N VAL A 193 19.69 5.69 -7.76
CA VAL A 193 20.61 5.44 -8.87
C VAL A 193 21.88 4.83 -8.28
N PHE A 194 22.24 3.66 -8.78
CA PHE A 194 23.43 2.94 -8.35
C PHE A 194 24.59 3.23 -9.29
N THR A 195 25.75 3.53 -8.73
CA THR A 195 26.98 3.82 -9.45
C THR A 195 28.18 3.25 -8.71
N ARG A 196 29.35 3.28 -9.32
CA ARG A 196 30.59 2.84 -8.68
C ARG A 196 31.16 3.94 -7.78
N ILE A 197 31.80 3.55 -6.66
CA ILE A 197 32.45 4.50 -5.75
C ILE A 197 33.50 5.35 -6.48
N GLU A 198 34.26 4.74 -7.39
CA GLU A 198 35.28 5.45 -8.17
C GLU A 198 34.69 6.57 -9.06
N ASP A 199 33.55 6.30 -9.69
CA ASP A 199 32.90 7.24 -10.61
C ASP A 199 32.27 8.42 -9.84
N VAL A 200 31.89 8.19 -8.58
CA VAL A 200 31.42 9.25 -7.68
C VAL A 200 32.52 10.24 -7.31
N TYR A 201 33.74 9.78 -7.12
CA TYR A 201 34.87 10.69 -6.91
C TYR A 201 35.19 11.49 -8.17
N ALA A 202 35.12 10.87 -9.37
CA ALA A 202 35.25 11.58 -10.64
C ALA A 202 34.13 12.62 -10.81
N MET A 203 32.90 12.29 -10.46
CA MET A 203 31.78 13.23 -10.47
C MET A 203 32.00 14.39 -9.49
N ALA A 204 32.54 14.14 -8.29
CA ALA A 204 32.85 15.19 -7.32
C ALA A 204 33.90 16.17 -7.86
N ASP A 205 34.97 15.66 -8.50
CA ASP A 205 36.00 16.48 -9.14
C ASP A 205 35.41 17.33 -10.28
N ASP A 206 34.59 16.74 -11.14
CA ASP A 206 33.89 17.44 -12.23
C ASP A 206 32.91 18.52 -11.72
N SER A 207 32.30 18.29 -10.55
CA SER A 207 31.27 19.17 -10.00
C SER A 207 31.80 20.58 -9.70
N GLY A 208 33.06 20.69 -9.31
CA GLY A 208 33.71 21.98 -9.02
C GLY A 208 33.73 22.94 -10.20
N VAL A 209 33.69 22.43 -11.44
CA VAL A 209 33.75 23.21 -12.68
C VAL A 209 32.41 23.21 -13.44
N LYS A 210 31.72 22.08 -13.41
CA LYS A 210 30.55 21.81 -14.31
C LYS A 210 29.19 21.90 -13.61
N ALA A 211 29.13 21.92 -12.28
CA ALA A 211 27.89 21.95 -11.54
C ALA A 211 27.56 23.33 -10.97
N VAL A 212 26.25 23.57 -10.72
CA VAL A 212 25.76 24.78 -10.04
C VAL A 212 26.23 24.84 -8.59
N LYS A 213 26.39 23.67 -7.95
CA LYS A 213 26.91 23.51 -6.59
C LYS A 213 27.94 22.41 -6.59
N ALA A 214 29.13 22.72 -6.10
CA ALA A 214 30.19 21.73 -5.95
C ALA A 214 29.78 20.64 -4.95
N LEU A 215 30.07 19.40 -5.32
CA LEU A 215 29.91 18.24 -4.47
C LEU A 215 31.25 17.93 -3.78
N VAL A 216 31.23 17.87 -2.46
CA VAL A 216 32.41 17.53 -1.69
C VAL A 216 32.20 16.16 -1.06
N ILE A 217 33.01 15.19 -1.45
CA ILE A 217 33.03 13.84 -0.86
C ILE A 217 34.38 13.65 -0.20
N PRO A 218 34.43 13.48 1.13
CA PRO A 218 35.69 13.24 1.80
C PRO A 218 36.29 11.89 1.37
N LYS A 219 37.55 11.89 0.98
CA LYS A 219 38.26 10.63 0.62
C LYS A 219 38.42 9.74 1.83
N GLY A 220 38.24 8.44 1.64
CA GLY A 220 38.36 7.46 2.73
C GLY A 220 37.19 7.52 3.71
N MET A 221 36.03 7.98 3.27
CA MET A 221 34.79 7.96 4.05
C MET A 221 33.68 7.22 3.30
N VAL A 222 32.82 6.55 4.05
CA VAL A 222 31.63 5.85 3.57
C VAL A 222 30.40 6.37 4.31
N SER A 223 29.21 6.17 3.75
CA SER A 223 27.95 6.55 4.41
C SER A 223 27.39 5.41 5.23
N SER A 224 27.47 4.19 4.71
CA SER A 224 27.02 2.98 5.40
C SER A 224 27.87 1.78 5.01
N VAL A 225 27.85 0.76 5.84
CA VAL A 225 28.39 -0.56 5.50
C VAL A 225 27.30 -1.58 5.69
N LEU A 226 26.93 -2.23 4.61
CA LEU A 226 25.97 -3.35 4.64
C LEU A 226 26.73 -4.62 5.02
N VAL A 227 26.19 -5.41 5.91
CA VAL A 227 26.83 -6.61 6.45
C VAL A 227 25.90 -7.79 6.33
N ARG A 228 26.43 -8.89 5.81
CA ARG A 228 25.79 -10.21 5.83
C ARG A 228 26.51 -11.09 6.85
N VAL A 229 25.74 -11.73 7.73
CA VAL A 229 26.32 -12.63 8.75
C VAL A 229 26.41 -14.06 8.23
N GLU A 230 27.25 -14.87 8.86
CA GLU A 230 27.35 -16.30 8.58
C GLU A 230 26.04 -17.02 8.98
N PRO A 231 25.67 -18.10 8.28
CA PRO A 231 24.49 -18.90 8.64
C PRO A 231 24.59 -19.39 10.10
N GLY A 232 23.55 -19.10 10.90
CA GLY A 232 23.48 -19.48 12.29
C GLY A 232 24.04 -18.45 13.29
N VAL A 233 24.64 -17.36 12.82
CA VAL A 233 25.06 -16.24 13.67
C VAL A 233 23.90 -15.25 13.85
N SER A 234 23.67 -14.80 15.07
CA SER A 234 22.66 -13.80 15.35
C SER A 234 23.10 -12.41 14.87
N PRO A 235 22.34 -11.71 14.00
CA PRO A 235 22.64 -10.34 13.60
C PRO A 235 22.76 -9.37 14.78
N TYR A 236 22.05 -9.63 15.85
CA TYR A 236 22.10 -8.80 17.05
C TYR A 236 23.45 -8.94 17.78
N GLU A 237 23.97 -10.17 17.89
CA GLU A 237 25.28 -10.45 18.52
C GLU A 237 26.41 -9.87 17.67
N ALA A 238 26.41 -10.14 16.34
CA ALA A 238 27.38 -9.58 15.41
C ALA A 238 27.35 -8.04 15.42
N GLY A 239 26.17 -7.43 15.45
CA GLY A 239 26.01 -5.99 15.60
C GLY A 239 26.57 -5.44 16.91
N GLY A 240 26.43 -6.19 18.00
CA GLY A 240 27.04 -5.87 19.29
C GLY A 240 28.60 -5.86 19.24
N GLU A 241 29.18 -6.84 18.56
CA GLU A 241 30.64 -6.91 18.37
C GLU A 241 31.13 -5.78 17.44
N ILE A 242 30.41 -5.44 16.40
CA ILE A 242 30.72 -4.29 15.51
C ILE A 242 30.80 -3.00 16.34
N ARG A 243 29.78 -2.69 17.14
CA ARG A 243 29.77 -1.47 17.98
C ARG A 243 30.90 -1.40 19.00
N LYS A 244 31.29 -2.53 19.55
CA LYS A 244 32.42 -2.59 20.50
C LYS A 244 33.76 -2.27 19.84
N ARG A 245 33.95 -2.77 18.60
CA ARG A 245 35.21 -2.62 17.88
C ARG A 245 35.34 -1.30 17.14
N ILE A 246 34.20 -0.72 16.70
CA ILE A 246 34.18 0.53 15.96
C ILE A 246 33.33 1.52 16.74
N PRO A 247 33.91 2.27 17.69
CA PRO A 247 33.20 3.28 18.44
C PRO A 247 32.64 4.39 17.51
N GLY A 248 31.52 4.98 17.86
CA GLY A 248 30.85 6.03 17.05
C GLY A 248 30.03 5.47 15.89
N THR A 249 29.78 4.15 15.88
CA THR A 249 28.87 3.52 14.92
C THR A 249 27.63 2.94 15.60
N ARG A 250 26.54 2.94 14.87
CA ARG A 250 25.27 2.32 15.21
C ARG A 250 24.97 1.20 14.22
N THR A 251 24.45 0.09 14.72
CA THR A 251 24.02 -1.04 13.90
C THR A 251 22.51 -1.10 13.85
N ILE A 252 21.98 -1.16 12.65
CA ILE A 252 20.55 -1.27 12.34
C ILE A 252 20.35 -2.65 11.75
N THR A 253 19.42 -3.43 12.30
CA THR A 253 19.02 -4.73 11.73
C THR A 253 17.70 -4.57 10.98
N PRO A 254 17.43 -5.37 9.93
CA PRO A 254 16.14 -5.36 9.26
C PRO A 254 14.98 -5.52 10.24
N ASN A 255 15.13 -6.35 11.26
CA ASN A 255 14.10 -6.52 12.29
C ASN A 255 13.84 -5.24 13.10
N SER A 256 14.83 -4.38 13.33
CA SER A 256 14.64 -3.10 14.00
C SER A 256 13.98 -2.06 13.10
N LEU A 257 14.33 -2.05 11.81
CA LEU A 257 13.64 -1.24 10.79
C LEU A 257 12.19 -1.68 10.65
N LEU A 258 11.97 -3.00 10.56
CA LEU A 258 10.64 -3.60 10.52
C LEU A 258 9.81 -3.23 11.75
N ALA A 259 10.40 -3.26 12.94
CA ALA A 259 9.70 -2.87 14.17
C ALA A 259 9.26 -1.40 14.12
N THR A 260 10.10 -0.48 13.67
CA THR A 260 9.76 0.94 13.52
C THR A 260 8.65 1.14 12.49
N VAL A 261 8.77 0.51 11.31
CA VAL A 261 7.74 0.58 10.26
C VAL A 261 6.45 -0.08 10.74
N THR A 262 6.53 -1.22 11.41
CA THR A 262 5.36 -1.93 11.95
C THR A 262 4.61 -1.08 13.00
N LEU A 263 5.33 -0.35 13.85
CA LEU A 263 4.72 0.58 14.81
C LEU A 263 3.99 1.74 14.10
N HIS A 264 4.59 2.32 13.06
CA HIS A 264 3.94 3.34 12.23
C HIS A 264 2.73 2.78 11.49
N LEU A 265 2.88 1.61 10.86
CA LEU A 265 1.78 0.90 10.21
C LEU A 265 0.66 0.54 11.19
N ALA A 266 0.98 0.14 12.42
CA ALA A 266 -0.03 -0.13 13.44
C ALA A 266 -0.86 1.13 13.78
N GLY A 267 -0.24 2.31 13.80
CA GLY A 267 -0.94 3.60 13.95
C GLY A 267 -1.90 3.86 12.80
N ILE A 268 -1.40 3.76 11.57
CA ILE A 268 -2.20 3.94 10.34
C ILE A 268 -3.33 2.90 10.28
N THR A 269 -3.02 1.65 10.58
CA THR A 269 -3.99 0.54 10.60
C THR A 269 -5.11 0.80 11.60
N ARG A 270 -4.79 1.27 12.82
CA ARG A 270 -5.82 1.65 13.82
C ARG A 270 -6.71 2.78 13.33
N LEU A 271 -6.15 3.80 12.68
CA LEU A 271 -6.92 4.90 12.09
C LEU A 271 -7.83 4.40 10.96
N LEU A 272 -7.32 3.52 10.09
CA LEU A 272 -8.11 2.92 9.00
C LEU A 272 -9.25 2.06 9.55
N PHE A 273 -8.99 1.17 10.51
CA PHE A 273 -10.06 0.39 11.16
C PHE A 273 -11.03 1.27 11.95
N GLY A 274 -10.55 2.32 12.60
CA GLY A 274 -11.39 3.32 13.26
C GLY A 274 -12.33 4.02 12.28
N SER A 275 -11.83 4.43 11.11
CA SER A 275 -12.65 5.05 10.06
C SER A 275 -13.68 4.07 9.47
N VAL A 276 -13.28 2.83 9.22
CA VAL A 276 -14.21 1.75 8.81
C VAL A 276 -15.29 1.56 9.88
N GLY A 277 -14.92 1.47 11.16
CA GLY A 277 -15.86 1.36 12.28
C GLY A 277 -16.82 2.54 12.35
N ALA A 278 -16.35 3.77 12.18
CA ALA A 278 -17.18 4.97 12.16
C ALA A 278 -18.17 4.97 10.98
N VAL A 279 -17.69 4.63 9.78
CA VAL A 279 -18.54 4.50 8.58
C VAL A 279 -19.59 3.43 8.80
N MET A 280 -19.26 2.29 9.41
CA MET A 280 -20.21 1.24 9.76
C MET A 280 -21.27 1.73 10.74
N LEU A 281 -20.84 2.36 11.83
CA LEU A 281 -21.74 2.84 12.88
C LEU A 281 -22.75 3.84 12.37
N LEU A 282 -22.37 4.66 11.39
CA LEU A 282 -23.28 5.61 10.73
C LEU A 282 -24.14 4.95 9.64
N SER A 283 -23.60 3.99 8.92
CA SER A 283 -24.27 3.38 7.77
C SER A 283 -25.38 2.42 8.16
N VAL A 284 -25.23 1.65 9.24
CA VAL A 284 -26.26 0.70 9.68
C VAL A 284 -27.59 1.40 10.01
N PRO A 285 -27.63 2.47 10.83
CA PRO A 285 -28.85 3.24 11.06
C PRO A 285 -29.39 3.89 9.79
N LEU A 286 -28.51 4.41 8.93
CA LEU A 286 -28.91 5.06 7.69
C LEU A 286 -29.61 4.08 6.74
N ILE A 287 -29.04 2.89 6.54
CA ILE A 287 -29.66 1.83 5.73
C ILE A 287 -30.98 1.37 6.39
N GLY A 288 -31.01 1.24 7.73
CA GLY A 288 -32.23 0.90 8.45
C GLY A 288 -33.34 1.92 8.29
N LEU A 289 -33.02 3.22 8.37
CA LEU A 289 -33.99 4.32 8.12
C LEU A 289 -34.48 4.31 6.68
N MET A 290 -33.58 4.17 5.70
CA MET A 290 -33.96 4.07 4.29
C MET A 290 -34.86 2.87 4.03
N SER A 291 -34.53 1.71 4.59
CA SER A 291 -35.36 0.51 4.48
C SER A 291 -36.75 0.69 5.13
N ALA A 292 -36.80 1.41 6.25
CA ALA A 292 -38.07 1.75 6.91
C ALA A 292 -38.94 2.73 6.07
N MET A 293 -38.30 3.71 5.42
CA MET A 293 -38.98 4.59 4.47
C MET A 293 -39.55 3.80 3.27
N VAL A 294 -38.77 2.87 2.73
CA VAL A 294 -39.24 1.92 1.68
C VAL A 294 -40.46 1.18 2.16
N ALA A 295 -40.41 0.57 3.32
CA ALA A 295 -41.51 -0.16 3.89
C ALA A 295 -42.74 0.72 4.14
N HIS A 296 -42.57 2.02 4.43
CA HIS A 296 -43.66 2.97 4.64
C HIS A 296 -44.33 3.41 3.33
N GLU A 297 -43.57 3.71 2.30
CA GLU A 297 -44.08 4.06 0.97
C GLU A 297 -44.81 2.89 0.31
N LEU A 298 -44.28 1.69 0.45
CA LEU A 298 -44.90 0.48 -0.06
C LEU A 298 -46.11 0.00 0.73
N LYS A 299 -46.43 0.56 1.91
CA LYS A 299 -47.64 0.17 2.67
C LYS A 299 -48.89 0.18 1.87
N ARG A 300 -49.10 1.18 1.01
CA ARG A 300 -50.29 1.28 0.14
C ARG A 300 -50.28 0.21 -0.95
N GLU A 301 -49.12 -0.05 -1.56
CA GLU A 301 -48.97 -1.10 -2.58
C GLU A 301 -49.04 -2.50 -1.93
N ILE A 302 -48.45 -2.68 -0.72
CA ILE A 302 -48.54 -3.89 0.08
C ILE A 302 -49.99 -4.19 0.49
N ALA A 303 -50.77 -3.17 0.89
CA ALA A 303 -52.18 -3.34 1.21
C ALA A 303 -52.98 -3.77 -0.02
N LEU A 304 -52.72 -3.20 -1.20
CA LEU A 304 -53.32 -3.62 -2.46
C LEU A 304 -52.92 -5.03 -2.88
N LEU A 305 -51.65 -5.37 -2.74
CA LEU A 305 -51.13 -6.72 -3.03
C LEU A 305 -51.67 -7.75 -2.01
N GLY A 306 -51.83 -7.37 -0.76
CA GLY A 306 -52.44 -8.19 0.30
C GLY A 306 -53.92 -8.48 0.00
N ALA A 307 -54.67 -7.48 -0.52
CA ALA A 307 -56.04 -7.67 -0.99
C ALA A 307 -56.12 -8.61 -2.20
N LEU A 308 -55.06 -8.71 -3.00
CA LEU A 308 -54.92 -9.65 -4.12
C LEU A 308 -54.36 -11.03 -3.69
N GLY A 309 -54.19 -11.29 -2.37
CA GLY A 309 -53.76 -12.58 -1.84
C GLY A 309 -52.25 -12.84 -1.84
N VAL A 310 -51.40 -11.80 -2.02
CA VAL A 310 -49.95 -11.93 -1.98
C VAL A 310 -49.49 -12.17 -0.54
N THR A 311 -48.67 -13.20 -0.35
CA THR A 311 -48.17 -13.59 0.99
C THR A 311 -47.13 -12.60 1.53
N LYS A 312 -47.09 -12.44 2.87
CA LYS A 312 -46.10 -11.59 3.56
C LYS A 312 -44.65 -11.99 3.27
N VAL A 313 -44.43 -13.29 3.04
CA VAL A 313 -43.12 -13.85 2.66
C VAL A 313 -42.63 -13.31 1.32
N PHE A 314 -43.53 -13.17 0.35
CA PHE A 314 -43.22 -12.61 -0.96
C PHE A 314 -42.75 -11.14 -0.88
N ILE A 315 -43.44 -10.36 -0.04
CA ILE A 315 -43.11 -8.94 0.17
C ILE A 315 -41.70 -8.84 0.84
N LEU A 316 -41.44 -9.69 1.81
CA LEU A 316 -40.12 -9.77 2.43
C LEU A 316 -39.03 -10.13 1.43
N GLN A 317 -39.25 -11.15 0.61
CA GLN A 317 -38.34 -11.56 -0.43
C GLN A 317 -38.09 -10.44 -1.45
N LEU A 318 -39.07 -9.65 -1.80
CA LEU A 318 -38.95 -8.49 -2.70
C LEU A 318 -38.03 -7.41 -2.08
N LEU A 319 -38.25 -7.05 -0.83
CA LEU A 319 -37.42 -6.07 -0.11
C LEU A 319 -35.98 -6.54 0.05
N LEU A 320 -35.79 -7.81 0.39
CA LEU A 320 -34.46 -8.42 0.46
C LEU A 320 -33.75 -8.38 -0.89
N ALA A 321 -34.43 -8.76 -1.96
CA ALA A 321 -33.86 -8.76 -3.31
C ALA A 321 -33.44 -7.35 -3.76
N GLU A 322 -34.27 -6.34 -3.48
CA GLU A 322 -33.97 -4.94 -3.79
C GLU A 322 -32.75 -4.44 -3.02
N SER A 323 -32.67 -4.72 -1.72
CA SER A 323 -31.53 -4.32 -0.90
C SER A 323 -30.24 -5.06 -1.27
N PHE A 324 -30.29 -6.36 -1.52
CA PHE A 324 -29.15 -7.13 -1.99
C PHE A 324 -28.65 -6.65 -3.35
N THR A 325 -29.56 -6.36 -4.28
CA THR A 325 -29.18 -5.85 -5.61
C THR A 325 -28.53 -4.48 -5.51
N SER A 326 -29.08 -3.57 -4.69
CA SER A 326 -28.49 -2.26 -4.42
C SER A 326 -27.12 -2.39 -3.72
N SER A 327 -26.98 -3.35 -2.80
CA SER A 327 -25.72 -3.64 -2.12
C SER A 327 -24.65 -4.15 -3.09
N VAL A 328 -24.99 -5.08 -4.00
CA VAL A 328 -24.06 -5.59 -5.00
C VAL A 328 -23.60 -4.48 -5.96
N ILE A 329 -24.54 -3.72 -6.52
CA ILE A 329 -24.24 -2.63 -7.46
C ILE A 329 -23.40 -1.55 -6.75
N GLY A 330 -23.82 -1.12 -5.57
CA GLY A 330 -23.09 -0.12 -4.79
C GLY A 330 -21.69 -0.59 -4.44
N SER A 331 -21.55 -1.83 -3.97
CA SER A 331 -20.23 -2.37 -3.62
C SER A 331 -19.29 -2.48 -4.81
N LEU A 332 -19.79 -2.93 -5.97
CA LEU A 332 -18.97 -2.99 -7.19
C LEU A 332 -18.53 -1.61 -7.67
N LEU A 333 -19.41 -0.62 -7.61
CA LEU A 333 -19.08 0.77 -7.94
C LEU A 333 -18.07 1.34 -6.94
N GLY A 334 -18.25 1.07 -5.64
CA GLY A 334 -17.35 1.52 -4.59
C GLY A 334 -15.95 0.90 -4.70
N ILE A 335 -15.86 -0.41 -4.87
CA ILE A 335 -14.60 -1.12 -5.09
C ILE A 335 -13.91 -0.63 -6.36
N GLY A 336 -14.67 -0.53 -7.48
CA GLY A 336 -14.12 -0.08 -8.75
C GLY A 336 -13.56 1.34 -8.69
N SER A 337 -14.32 2.30 -8.13
CA SER A 337 -13.87 3.68 -7.97
C SER A 337 -12.67 3.79 -7.03
N ALA A 338 -12.67 3.08 -5.91
CA ALA A 338 -11.55 3.03 -4.98
C ALA A 338 -10.30 2.43 -5.63
N ALA A 339 -10.43 1.33 -6.36
CA ALA A 339 -9.33 0.70 -7.07
C ALA A 339 -8.69 1.66 -8.09
N VAL A 340 -9.51 2.33 -8.91
CA VAL A 340 -9.01 3.32 -9.89
C VAL A 340 -8.24 4.45 -9.19
N ILE A 341 -8.80 5.03 -8.13
CA ILE A 341 -8.16 6.12 -7.40
C ILE A 341 -6.85 5.65 -6.76
N LEU A 342 -6.87 4.53 -6.05
CA LEU A 342 -5.70 4.05 -5.30
C LEU A 342 -4.56 3.62 -6.23
N ILE A 343 -4.87 2.95 -7.34
CA ILE A 343 -3.85 2.57 -8.34
C ILE A 343 -3.27 3.82 -9.01
N SER A 344 -4.10 4.82 -9.35
CA SER A 344 -3.61 6.04 -9.98
C SER A 344 -2.75 6.91 -9.06
N PHE A 345 -3.00 6.88 -7.75
CA PHE A 345 -2.30 7.71 -6.76
C PHE A 345 -1.37 6.91 -5.84
N GLN A 346 -1.04 5.66 -6.18
CA GLN A 346 -0.23 4.79 -5.34
C GLN A 346 1.14 5.37 -4.96
N ASP A 347 1.83 5.99 -5.93
CA ASP A 347 3.16 6.58 -5.71
C ASP A 347 3.09 7.80 -4.79
N PHE A 348 2.07 8.63 -4.97
CA PHE A 348 1.81 9.76 -4.08
C PHE A 348 1.47 9.31 -2.65
N ILE A 349 0.69 8.23 -2.52
CA ILE A 349 0.32 7.65 -1.22
C ILE A 349 1.56 7.09 -0.52
N ALA A 350 2.38 6.30 -1.21
CA ALA A 350 3.62 5.73 -0.69
C ALA A 350 4.58 6.83 -0.20
N PHE A 351 4.79 7.85 -1.02
CA PHE A 351 5.64 9.00 -0.69
C PHE A 351 5.10 9.80 0.51
N SER A 352 3.79 10.08 0.53
CA SER A 352 3.18 10.89 1.60
C SER A 352 3.12 10.17 2.94
N LEU A 353 2.87 8.87 2.93
CA LEU A 353 2.80 8.05 4.15
C LEU A 353 4.20 7.60 4.62
N LYS A 354 5.23 7.78 3.79
CA LYS A 354 6.60 7.35 4.07
C LYS A 354 6.66 5.86 4.47
N ILE A 355 5.99 5.01 3.71
CA ILE A 355 5.96 3.56 3.93
C ILE A 355 6.39 2.82 2.66
N PRO A 356 7.09 1.69 2.77
CA PRO A 356 7.27 0.80 1.64
C PRO A 356 5.91 0.33 1.15
N PHE A 357 5.66 0.45 -0.15
CA PHE A 357 4.37 0.12 -0.74
C PHE A 357 4.56 -0.55 -2.10
N SER A 358 3.98 -1.71 -2.26
CA SER A 358 3.93 -2.43 -3.53
C SER A 358 2.52 -2.95 -3.77
N ILE A 359 2.14 -3.07 -5.04
CA ILE A 359 0.83 -3.63 -5.37
C ILE A 359 0.79 -5.08 -4.91
N ALA A 360 -0.17 -5.39 -4.03
CA ALA A 360 -0.35 -6.75 -3.55
C ALA A 360 -0.71 -7.70 -4.72
N PRO A 361 -0.39 -9.00 -4.63
CA PRO A 361 -0.70 -9.98 -5.64
C PRO A 361 -2.19 -9.96 -6.04
N PRO A 362 -2.53 -10.23 -7.31
CA PRO A 362 -3.91 -10.17 -7.80
C PRO A 362 -4.88 -11.01 -6.97
N LEU A 363 -4.43 -12.16 -6.47
CA LEU A 363 -5.24 -13.04 -5.62
C LEU A 363 -5.65 -12.35 -4.30
N THR A 364 -4.74 -11.61 -3.68
CA THR A 364 -5.00 -10.85 -2.45
C THR A 364 -6.01 -9.71 -2.71
N LEU A 365 -5.89 -9.03 -3.86
CA LEU A 365 -6.83 -7.97 -4.24
C LEU A 365 -8.23 -8.52 -4.54
N ILE A 366 -8.32 -9.67 -5.18
CA ILE A 366 -9.59 -10.37 -5.42
C ILE A 366 -10.22 -10.82 -4.09
N ALA A 367 -9.41 -11.35 -3.17
CA ALA A 367 -9.88 -11.72 -1.84
C ALA A 367 -10.39 -10.51 -1.03
N ALA A 368 -9.70 -9.36 -1.11
CA ALA A 368 -10.14 -8.10 -0.50
C ALA A 368 -11.45 -7.61 -1.10
N ALA A 369 -11.60 -7.63 -2.42
CA ALA A 369 -12.84 -7.26 -3.09
C ALA A 369 -13.99 -8.22 -2.72
N GLY A 370 -13.74 -9.53 -2.71
CA GLY A 370 -14.71 -10.55 -2.33
C GLY A 370 -15.17 -10.42 -0.87
N SER A 371 -14.24 -10.22 0.06
CA SER A 371 -14.55 -10.02 1.48
C SER A 371 -15.34 -8.72 1.71
N THR A 372 -15.01 -7.64 1.01
CA THR A 372 -15.75 -6.38 1.05
C THR A 372 -17.19 -6.55 0.55
N LEU A 373 -17.37 -7.23 -0.58
CA LEU A 373 -18.70 -7.50 -1.14
C LEU A 373 -19.54 -8.37 -0.20
N LEU A 374 -18.96 -9.47 0.32
CA LEU A 374 -19.61 -10.34 1.29
C LEU A 374 -20.05 -9.56 2.53
N PHE A 375 -19.18 -8.69 3.02
CA PHE A 375 -19.45 -7.86 4.18
C PHE A 375 -20.63 -6.89 3.93
N CYS A 376 -20.67 -6.22 2.79
CA CYS A 376 -21.81 -5.36 2.42
C CYS A 376 -23.13 -6.13 2.31
N LEU A 377 -23.09 -7.37 1.80
CA LEU A 377 -24.27 -8.24 1.76
C LEU A 377 -24.76 -8.61 3.15
N VAL A 378 -23.86 -8.93 4.07
CA VAL A 378 -24.22 -9.24 5.48
C VAL A 378 -24.85 -8.02 6.15
N ILE A 379 -24.25 -6.84 5.99
CA ILE A 379 -24.81 -5.60 6.56
C ILE A 379 -26.19 -5.31 5.97
N SER A 380 -26.36 -5.48 4.65
CA SER A 380 -27.66 -5.32 3.97
C SER A 380 -28.72 -6.23 4.61
N GLY A 381 -28.38 -7.50 4.88
CA GLY A 381 -29.26 -8.45 5.56
C GLY A 381 -29.63 -8.02 7.00
N ILE A 382 -28.64 -7.62 7.80
CA ILE A 382 -28.84 -7.17 9.19
C ILE A 382 -29.71 -5.92 9.25
N ALA A 383 -29.45 -4.94 8.40
CA ALA A 383 -30.20 -3.68 8.36
C ALA A 383 -31.69 -3.88 8.05
N LEU A 384 -32.04 -4.91 7.27
CA LEU A 384 -33.42 -5.27 6.96
C LEU A 384 -34.14 -6.01 8.09
N LEU A 385 -33.44 -6.63 9.02
CA LEU A 385 -34.06 -7.36 10.12
C LEU A 385 -34.94 -6.43 10.99
N TYR A 386 -34.48 -5.21 11.25
CA TYR A 386 -35.20 -4.26 12.09
C TYR A 386 -36.58 -3.86 11.51
N PRO A 387 -36.70 -3.33 10.27
CA PRO A 387 -37.99 -2.98 9.70
C PRO A 387 -38.89 -4.19 9.51
N THR A 388 -38.33 -5.36 9.18
CA THR A 388 -39.09 -6.60 9.02
C THR A 388 -39.74 -7.05 10.33
N ILE A 389 -39.00 -7.08 11.42
CA ILE A 389 -39.54 -7.46 12.76
C ILE A 389 -40.65 -6.50 13.16
N ARG A 390 -40.47 -5.22 12.88
CA ARG A 390 -41.49 -4.19 13.20
C ARG A 390 -42.80 -4.35 12.41
N ILE A 391 -42.69 -4.67 11.13
CA ILE A 391 -43.85 -4.92 10.27
C ILE A 391 -44.64 -6.16 10.73
N VAL A 392 -43.94 -7.24 11.04
CA VAL A 392 -44.57 -8.48 11.53
C VAL A 392 -45.25 -8.29 12.89
N ARG A 393 -44.61 -7.53 13.81
CA ARG A 393 -45.19 -7.29 15.15
C ARG A 393 -46.34 -6.29 15.17
N SER A 394 -46.34 -5.27 14.31
CA SER A 394 -47.38 -4.23 14.32
C SER A 394 -48.76 -4.73 13.90
N GLU A 395 -48.83 -5.78 13.09
CA GLU A 395 -50.10 -6.38 12.69
C GLU A 395 -50.64 -7.43 13.69
N ALA A 396 -49.75 -8.08 14.48
CA ALA A 396 -50.22 -8.95 15.54
C ALA A 396 -51.04 -8.19 16.63
N TYR A 397 -50.64 -6.92 16.87
CA TYR A 397 -51.34 -6.07 17.84
C TYR A 397 -52.71 -5.54 17.29
N ARG A 398 -52.88 -5.38 16.01
CA ARG A 398 -54.16 -4.95 15.40
C ARG A 398 -55.19 -6.06 15.43
N ASN A 399 -54.84 -7.28 15.11
CA ASN A 399 -55.72 -8.44 15.16
C ASN A 399 -56.23 -8.79 16.57
N ILE A 400 -55.43 -8.48 17.62
CA ILE A 400 -55.87 -8.71 19.00
C ILE A 400 -56.89 -7.64 19.44
N ARG A 401 -56.76 -6.41 19.00
CA ARG A 401 -57.61 -5.30 19.37
C ARG A 401 -58.98 -5.32 18.67
N ASP A 402 -59.06 -5.90 17.44
CA ASP A 402 -60.33 -6.08 16.72
C ASP A 402 -61.13 -7.29 17.23
N ILE A 403 -60.52 -8.19 18.05
CA ILE A 403 -61.21 -9.31 18.70
C ILE A 403 -61.81 -8.88 20.07
N GLU A 404 -61.30 -7.82 20.72
CA GLU A 404 -61.87 -7.30 21.98
C GLU A 404 -62.98 -6.28 21.81
N THR A 405 -63.35 -5.94 20.56
CA THR A 405 -64.41 -4.97 20.24
C THR A 405 -65.63 -5.59 19.58
N VAL A 406 -65.81 -6.93 19.63
CA VAL A 406 -67.04 -7.66 19.31
C VAL A 406 -67.62 -8.32 20.61
#